data_933b836d349e9d523e93c766bc4ca603
#
_entry.id   933b836d349e9d523e93c766bc4ca603
#
_cell.length_a   1.000
_cell.length_b   1.000
_cell.length_c   1.000
_cell.angle_alpha   90.00
_cell.angle_beta   90.00
_cell.angle_gamma   90.00
#
_symmetry.space_group_name_H-M   'P 1'
#
loop_
_entity.id
_entity.type
_entity.pdbx_description
1 polymer ?
#
loop_
_entity_poly.entity_id
_entity_poly.type
_entity_poly.pdbx_seq_one_letter_code
_entity_poly.pdbx_strand_id
1 'polypeptide(L)'
;MSALDSSVIVPILSLLLLFLLNIKIFMTRASKQHFPPGPRPLPIIGNLHILDLKRPYQTMLEKYGSIYSIQMGPKKVVVLSGYETVKDALVSYGDQFGERSQVPIFERLFEGKGIVFSHGETWKTMRRFSLTTLRNFGMGKRLIEDTIIEECQHLVRSFESHRGKPFEVTTVMNASVANVIVSVLLGKRFAYQDTQFLRLLTLIGENVKLVGSPRIAVTNCHFKNVHFLEHSEYRDVTSPLGTSTAYFSDENLVALVSNLFAAGTETTASTLRWALLLMMRYPEVCDEITKVVGSAQPRIAHRTQMPYTDAVIHEVQRFANILPTSLPHATTTDVMFKNYYIPKGTEVITLLTSVLRDQTQWEKPDTFNPEHFLSSTGKFIKKEAFMPFSLGPRMCAGESLAKMELFLFFTSLMQKFIFQPPPGVSHLDLDLTPDIGFTTRPMPYKLRAVLRA
;
A
#
# COMPACT_ATOMS: atom_id res chain seq x y z
N MET A 1 19.00 -7.16 57.44
CA MET A 1 18.31 -6.16 56.59
C MET A 1 19.13 -4.88 56.68
N SER A 2 19.98 -4.62 55.68
CA SER A 2 20.82 -3.44 55.62
C SER A 2 19.93 -2.24 55.30
N ALA A 3 19.97 -1.21 56.13
CA ALA A 3 19.33 0.05 55.88
C ALA A 3 19.91 0.64 54.59
N LEU A 4 19.08 0.82 53.54
CA LEU A 4 19.46 1.53 52.37
C LEU A 4 19.90 2.93 52.77
N ASP A 5 21.16 3.25 52.47
CA ASP A 5 21.82 4.48 52.85
C ASP A 5 21.02 5.70 52.31
N SER A 6 20.64 6.61 53.22
CA SER A 6 19.87 7.82 52.87
C SER A 6 20.57 8.67 51.79
N SER A 7 21.88 8.54 51.63
CA SER A 7 22.69 9.17 50.58
C SER A 7 22.34 8.68 49.17
N VAL A 8 21.75 7.50 49.02
CA VAL A 8 21.35 6.93 47.71
C VAL A 8 19.86 7.14 47.46
N ILE A 9 19.03 7.06 48.54
CA ILE A 9 17.57 7.19 48.40
C ILE A 9 17.17 8.64 48.01
N VAL A 10 17.80 9.66 48.61
CA VAL A 10 17.48 11.06 48.34
C VAL A 10 17.75 11.44 46.86
N PRO A 11 18.89 11.12 46.24
CA PRO A 11 19.10 11.40 44.80
C PRO A 11 18.11 10.66 43.91
N ILE A 12 17.77 9.40 44.20
CA ILE A 12 16.80 8.61 43.41
C ILE A 12 15.41 9.24 43.47
N LEU A 13 14.96 9.63 44.65
CA LEU A 13 13.68 10.31 44.83
C LEU A 13 13.67 11.68 44.14
N SER A 14 14.78 12.42 44.20
CA SER A 14 14.93 13.71 43.52
C SER A 14 14.88 13.58 42.01
N LEU A 15 15.56 12.58 41.43
CA LEU A 15 15.50 12.27 40.02
C LEU A 15 14.09 11.83 39.58
N LEU A 16 13.42 11.02 40.39
CA LEU A 16 12.05 10.60 40.14
C LEU A 16 11.08 11.79 40.17
N LEU A 17 11.25 12.68 41.14
CA LEU A 17 10.44 13.92 41.28
C LEU A 17 10.69 14.85 40.08
N LEU A 18 11.95 15.07 39.70
CA LEU A 18 12.31 15.85 38.51
C LEU A 18 11.74 15.23 37.23
N PHE A 19 11.76 13.93 37.11
CA PHE A 19 11.16 13.20 36.00
C PHE A 19 9.65 13.38 35.95
N LEU A 20 8.96 13.27 37.09
CA LEU A 20 7.51 13.49 37.22
C LEU A 20 7.12 14.95 36.98
N LEU A 21 7.93 15.92 37.43
CA LEU A 21 7.75 17.34 37.13
C LEU A 21 7.93 17.66 35.65
N ASN A 22 8.94 17.08 35.00
CA ASN A 22 9.12 17.22 33.55
C ASN A 22 7.96 16.62 32.76
N ILE A 23 7.44 15.46 33.16
CA ILE A 23 6.23 14.88 32.58
C ILE A 23 5.04 15.83 32.75
N LYS A 24 4.84 16.39 33.95
CA LYS A 24 3.74 17.32 34.20
C LYS A 24 3.86 18.62 33.42
N ILE A 25 5.05 19.19 33.29
CA ILE A 25 5.33 20.38 32.47
C ILE A 25 5.10 20.10 30.98
N PHE A 26 5.54 18.94 30.51
CA PHE A 26 5.30 18.50 29.15
C PHE A 26 3.81 18.32 28.85
N MET A 27 3.06 17.72 29.77
CA MET A 27 1.60 17.53 29.65
C MET A 27 0.82 18.87 29.72
N THR A 28 1.28 19.85 30.50
CA THR A 28 0.62 21.16 30.63
C THR A 28 0.93 22.12 29.48
N ARG A 29 2.11 22.04 28.86
CA ARG A 29 2.42 22.83 27.67
C ARG A 29 1.61 22.41 26.44
N ALA A 30 1.21 21.15 26.35
CA ALA A 30 0.33 20.64 25.27
C ALA A 30 -1.11 21.15 25.36
N SER A 31 -1.50 21.81 26.44
CA SER A 31 -2.89 22.16 26.78
C SER A 31 -3.38 23.52 26.23
N LYS A 32 -2.53 24.36 25.63
CA LYS A 32 -2.95 25.73 25.24
C LYS A 32 -3.42 25.89 23.80
N GLN A 33 -3.22 24.90 22.94
CA GLN A 33 -3.72 24.91 21.57
C GLN A 33 -4.67 23.75 21.35
N HIS A 34 -5.73 23.99 20.59
CA HIS A 34 -6.81 23.04 20.34
C HIS A 34 -6.34 21.91 19.43
N PHE A 35 -5.47 21.02 19.96
CA PHE A 35 -4.97 19.84 19.26
C PHE A 35 -6.07 18.77 19.16
N PRO A 36 -6.12 17.94 18.09
CA PRO A 36 -7.13 16.91 17.94
C PRO A 36 -7.29 16.00 19.18
N PRO A 37 -8.53 15.72 19.63
CA PRO A 37 -8.78 14.87 20.79
C PRO A 37 -8.29 13.44 20.56
N GLY A 38 -8.13 12.70 21.66
CA GLY A 38 -7.73 11.30 21.56
C GLY A 38 -7.74 10.59 22.92
N PRO A 39 -7.49 9.28 22.92
CA PRO A 39 -7.42 8.50 24.15
C PRO A 39 -6.23 8.94 25.01
N ARG A 40 -6.38 8.82 26.33
CA ARG A 40 -5.27 9.09 27.25
C ARG A 40 -4.15 8.07 27.04
N PRO A 41 -2.93 8.52 26.72
CA PRO A 41 -1.81 7.61 26.50
C PRO A 41 -1.27 7.06 27.83
N LEU A 42 -0.81 5.82 27.81
CA LEU A 42 0.02 5.28 28.89
C LEU A 42 1.48 5.77 28.74
N PRO A 43 2.22 5.92 29.84
CA PRO A 43 3.64 6.24 29.78
C PRO A 43 4.40 5.22 28.89
N ILE A 44 5.37 5.68 28.12
CA ILE A 44 6.26 4.91 27.23
C ILE A 44 5.53 4.31 26.02
N ILE A 45 4.47 3.53 26.22
CA ILE A 45 3.79 2.79 25.12
C ILE A 45 2.71 3.61 24.41
N GLY A 46 2.28 4.73 25.00
CA GLY A 46 1.21 5.55 24.43
C GLY A 46 -0.13 4.82 24.38
N ASN A 47 -0.75 4.78 23.20
CA ASN A 47 -2.05 4.16 22.98
C ASN A 47 -1.98 2.74 22.36
N LEU A 48 -0.81 2.13 22.31
CA LEU A 48 -0.64 0.80 21.72
C LEU A 48 -1.48 -0.30 22.37
N HIS A 49 -1.78 -0.15 23.66
CA HIS A 49 -2.60 -1.11 24.44
C HIS A 49 -4.06 -1.16 24.00
N ILE A 50 -4.55 -0.13 23.32
CA ILE A 50 -5.94 -0.04 22.84
C ILE A 50 -6.07 -0.26 21.33
N LEU A 51 -4.95 -0.38 20.62
CA LEU A 51 -4.98 -0.72 19.19
C LEU A 51 -5.21 -2.22 19.05
N ASP A 52 -6.25 -2.60 18.33
CA ASP A 52 -6.36 -3.97 17.85
C ASP A 52 -5.22 -4.24 16.89
N LEU A 53 -4.24 -5.05 17.31
CA LEU A 53 -3.07 -5.38 16.50
C LEU A 53 -3.41 -6.15 15.21
N LYS A 54 -4.61 -6.75 15.17
CA LYS A 54 -5.13 -7.41 13.95
C LYS A 54 -5.87 -6.43 13.04
N ARG A 55 -6.44 -5.36 13.60
CA ARG A 55 -7.22 -4.35 12.86
C ARG A 55 -7.00 -2.95 13.45
N PRO A 56 -5.75 -2.44 13.44
CA PRO A 56 -5.40 -1.21 14.16
C PRO A 56 -6.19 0.03 13.70
N TYR A 57 -6.80 -0.04 12.53
CA TYR A 57 -7.58 1.02 11.93
C TYR A 57 -9.08 1.02 12.29
N GLN A 58 -9.63 -0.04 12.89
CA GLN A 58 -11.06 -0.10 13.20
C GLN A 58 -11.43 0.45 14.58
N THR A 59 -10.52 0.40 15.52
CA THR A 59 -10.82 0.60 16.96
C THR A 59 -11.18 2.04 17.34
N MET A 60 -10.92 3.05 16.51
CA MET A 60 -10.94 4.44 16.96
C MET A 60 -11.92 5.37 16.23
N LEU A 61 -12.52 4.93 15.13
CA LEU A 61 -13.38 5.75 14.29
C LEU A 61 -14.64 6.24 15.02
N GLU A 62 -15.26 5.36 15.80
CA GLU A 62 -16.59 5.61 16.37
C GLU A 62 -16.57 6.59 17.54
N LYS A 63 -15.45 6.67 18.26
CA LYS A 63 -15.39 7.40 19.53
C LYS A 63 -14.95 8.86 19.41
N TYR A 64 -14.08 9.19 18.46
CA TYR A 64 -13.40 10.50 18.42
C TYR A 64 -13.73 11.34 17.19
N GLY A 65 -14.57 10.85 16.29
CA GLY A 65 -14.96 11.55 15.07
C GLY A 65 -13.90 11.45 13.96
N SER A 66 -14.00 12.32 12.97
CA SER A 66 -13.19 12.24 11.74
C SER A 66 -11.74 12.75 11.88
N ILE A 67 -11.42 13.43 12.99
CA ILE A 67 -10.07 13.92 13.29
C ILE A 67 -9.78 13.64 14.75
N TYR A 68 -8.79 12.80 14.98
CA TYR A 68 -8.36 12.47 16.33
C TYR A 68 -6.85 12.23 16.39
N SER A 69 -6.31 12.16 17.61
CA SER A 69 -4.90 11.86 17.81
C SER A 69 -4.69 10.58 18.59
N ILE A 70 -3.64 9.87 18.24
CA ILE A 70 -3.13 8.74 19.02
C ILE A 70 -1.66 9.00 19.35
N GLN A 71 -1.17 8.34 20.39
CA GLN A 71 0.23 8.38 20.76
C GLN A 71 0.84 6.98 20.57
N MET A 72 1.83 6.87 19.68
CA MET A 72 2.60 5.66 19.44
C MET A 72 3.99 5.82 20.06
N GLY A 73 4.21 5.21 21.22
CA GLY A 73 5.40 5.49 22.03
C GLY A 73 5.49 6.99 22.37
N PRO A 74 6.62 7.66 22.10
CA PRO A 74 6.78 9.09 22.34
C PRO A 74 6.11 9.99 21.29
N LYS A 75 5.71 9.43 20.14
CA LYS A 75 5.25 10.18 18.95
C LYS A 75 3.74 10.36 18.95
N LYS A 76 3.28 11.61 18.84
CA LYS A 76 1.87 11.93 18.59
C LYS A 76 1.59 11.85 17.09
N VAL A 77 0.48 11.21 16.74
CA VAL A 77 0.02 11.01 15.38
C VAL A 77 -1.41 11.51 15.27
N VAL A 78 -1.71 12.29 14.25
CA VAL A 78 -3.09 12.68 13.91
C VAL A 78 -3.64 11.68 12.91
N VAL A 79 -4.87 11.23 13.14
CA VAL A 79 -5.58 10.32 12.23
C VAL A 79 -6.74 11.07 11.62
N LEU A 80 -6.80 11.04 10.29
CA LEU A 80 -7.89 11.62 9.49
C LEU A 80 -8.72 10.49 8.91
N SER A 81 -10.03 10.56 9.11
CA SER A 81 -10.98 9.51 8.72
C SER A 81 -12.24 10.07 8.05
N GLY A 82 -12.91 9.22 7.26
CA GLY A 82 -14.07 9.59 6.47
C GLY A 82 -13.72 10.35 5.19
N TYR A 83 -14.59 10.21 4.18
CA TYR A 83 -14.34 10.72 2.83
C TYR A 83 -14.03 12.22 2.80
N GLU A 84 -14.92 13.05 3.37
CA GLU A 84 -14.79 14.51 3.33
C GLU A 84 -13.53 15.02 4.01
N THR A 85 -13.14 14.42 5.13
CA THR A 85 -11.96 14.85 5.89
C THR A 85 -10.67 14.48 5.18
N VAL A 86 -10.59 13.25 4.66
CA VAL A 86 -9.40 12.76 3.94
C VAL A 86 -9.24 13.52 2.61
N LYS A 87 -10.33 13.70 1.86
CA LYS A 87 -10.30 14.47 0.59
C LYS A 87 -9.85 15.91 0.83
N ASP A 88 -10.44 16.58 1.82
CA ASP A 88 -10.10 17.97 2.15
C ASP A 88 -8.63 18.12 2.53
N ALA A 89 -8.12 17.26 3.41
CA ALA A 89 -6.71 17.28 3.81
C ALA A 89 -5.75 17.03 2.63
N LEU A 90 -6.05 16.07 1.77
CA LEU A 90 -5.15 15.68 0.68
C LEU A 90 -5.25 16.57 -0.57
N VAL A 91 -6.37 17.25 -0.78
CA VAL A 91 -6.61 18.08 -1.96
C VAL A 91 -6.57 19.56 -1.60
N SER A 92 -7.48 20.03 -0.71
CA SER A 92 -7.57 21.45 -0.36
C SER A 92 -6.35 21.92 0.47
N TYR A 93 -5.85 21.05 1.34
CA TYR A 93 -4.67 21.29 2.19
C TYR A 93 -3.47 20.43 1.74
N GLY A 94 -3.42 20.05 0.46
CA GLY A 94 -2.42 19.13 -0.07
C GLY A 94 -0.97 19.58 0.14
N ASP A 95 -0.70 20.88 0.10
CA ASP A 95 0.64 21.42 0.37
C ASP A 95 1.00 21.31 1.85
N GLN A 96 0.04 21.52 2.76
CA GLN A 96 0.26 21.46 4.21
C GLN A 96 0.40 20.01 4.70
N PHE A 97 -0.30 19.06 4.10
CA PHE A 97 -0.23 17.62 4.42
C PHE A 97 0.63 16.82 3.42
N GLY A 98 1.38 17.51 2.55
CA GLY A 98 2.12 16.90 1.44
C GLY A 98 3.48 16.33 1.80
N GLU A 99 3.96 16.43 3.05
CA GLU A 99 5.22 15.81 3.45
C GLU A 99 5.03 14.34 3.81
N ARG A 100 6.12 13.55 3.78
CA ARG A 100 6.15 12.21 4.35
C ARG A 100 6.60 12.23 5.80
N SER A 101 6.01 11.37 6.62
CA SER A 101 6.54 11.15 7.96
C SER A 101 7.93 10.52 7.88
N GLN A 102 8.83 10.99 8.76
CA GLN A 102 10.14 10.36 8.93
C GLN A 102 9.95 9.01 9.63
N VAL A 103 10.05 7.94 8.86
CA VAL A 103 9.98 6.56 9.35
C VAL A 103 11.41 6.05 9.45
N PRO A 104 11.94 5.77 10.66
CA PRO A 104 13.38 5.52 10.88
C PRO A 104 13.99 4.43 10.00
N ILE A 105 13.23 3.38 9.67
CA ILE A 105 13.72 2.30 8.80
C ILE A 105 13.95 2.80 7.36
N PHE A 106 13.05 3.62 6.83
CA PHE A 106 13.19 4.16 5.48
C PHE A 106 14.23 5.26 5.39
N GLU A 107 14.38 6.06 6.45
CA GLU A 107 15.47 7.04 6.54
C GLU A 107 16.85 6.35 6.51
N ARG A 108 16.99 5.20 7.19
CA ARG A 108 18.25 4.43 7.16
C ARG A 108 18.51 3.74 5.84
N LEU A 109 17.45 3.26 5.16
CA LEU A 109 17.59 2.53 3.90
C LEU A 109 17.83 3.44 2.71
N PHE A 110 17.18 4.59 2.68
CA PHE A 110 17.15 5.45 1.50
C PHE A 110 17.76 6.83 1.75
N GLU A 111 18.02 7.22 2.99
CA GLU A 111 18.63 8.52 3.35
C GLU A 111 17.92 9.72 2.70
N GLY A 112 16.58 9.69 2.65
CA GLY A 112 15.76 10.70 1.99
C GLY A 112 15.78 10.66 0.45
N LYS A 113 16.40 9.62 -0.17
CA LYS A 113 16.48 9.43 -1.62
C LYS A 113 15.25 8.69 -2.16
N GLY A 114 15.11 8.62 -3.50
CA GLY A 114 14.00 7.98 -4.21
C GLY A 114 12.76 8.88 -4.29
N ILE A 115 11.54 8.28 -4.34
CA ILE A 115 10.28 9.03 -4.50
C ILE A 115 9.21 8.69 -3.46
N VAL A 116 9.33 7.59 -2.73
CA VAL A 116 8.28 7.14 -1.82
C VAL A 116 8.35 7.88 -0.48
N PHE A 117 9.52 7.89 0.16
CA PHE A 117 9.76 8.54 1.45
C PHE A 117 10.70 9.74 1.39
N SER A 118 11.12 10.17 0.21
CA SER A 118 11.91 11.37 0.04
C SER A 118 11.11 12.65 0.36
N HIS A 119 11.84 13.72 0.69
CA HIS A 119 11.32 14.96 1.28
C HIS A 119 11.57 16.18 0.39
N GLY A 120 10.78 17.23 0.59
CA GLY A 120 10.99 18.57 0.06
C GLY A 120 11.26 18.60 -1.45
N GLU A 121 12.33 19.33 -1.85
CA GLU A 121 12.69 19.54 -3.26
C GLU A 121 13.26 18.28 -3.93
N THR A 122 13.95 17.41 -3.18
CA THR A 122 14.37 16.09 -3.68
C THR A 122 13.18 15.30 -4.20
N TRP A 123 12.13 15.19 -3.38
CA TRP A 123 10.90 14.51 -3.80
C TRP A 123 10.26 15.16 -5.03
N LYS A 124 10.09 16.48 -5.05
CA LYS A 124 9.46 17.18 -6.17
C LYS A 124 10.20 16.92 -7.48
N THR A 125 11.53 17.03 -7.43
CA THR A 125 12.41 16.84 -8.58
C THR A 125 12.36 15.39 -9.07
N MET A 126 12.56 14.42 -8.17
CA MET A 126 12.57 13.01 -8.51
C MET A 126 11.21 12.52 -8.97
N ARG A 127 10.11 12.99 -8.35
CA ARG A 127 8.75 12.66 -8.81
C ARG A 127 8.49 13.18 -10.22
N ARG A 128 8.82 14.44 -10.50
CA ARG A 128 8.65 15.02 -11.84
C ARG A 128 9.48 14.26 -12.87
N PHE A 129 10.73 13.98 -12.57
CA PHE A 129 11.63 13.19 -13.42
C PHE A 129 11.02 11.81 -13.69
N SER A 130 10.65 11.07 -12.65
CA SER A 130 10.11 9.71 -12.77
C SER A 130 8.83 9.68 -13.61
N LEU A 131 7.86 10.56 -13.33
CA LEU A 131 6.62 10.60 -14.09
C LEU A 131 6.84 10.95 -15.56
N THR A 132 7.76 11.86 -15.85
CA THR A 132 8.11 12.22 -17.24
C THR A 132 8.80 11.06 -17.95
N THR A 133 9.78 10.44 -17.30
CA THR A 133 10.54 9.31 -17.86
C THR A 133 9.63 8.09 -18.09
N LEU A 134 8.78 7.73 -17.12
CA LEU A 134 7.83 6.62 -17.28
C LEU A 134 6.82 6.88 -18.41
N ARG A 135 6.36 8.12 -18.58
CA ARG A 135 5.51 8.52 -19.73
C ARG A 135 6.27 8.40 -21.06
N ASN A 136 7.54 8.78 -21.08
CA ASN A 136 8.38 8.66 -22.28
C ASN A 136 8.65 7.19 -22.64
N PHE A 137 8.84 6.34 -21.65
CA PHE A 137 8.94 4.88 -21.84
C PHE A 137 7.59 4.21 -22.16
N GLY A 138 6.53 5.00 -22.31
CA GLY A 138 5.25 4.50 -22.82
C GLY A 138 4.24 4.13 -21.74
N MET A 139 4.41 4.55 -20.49
CA MET A 139 3.38 4.37 -19.46
C MET A 139 2.06 5.02 -19.92
N GLY A 140 0.99 4.20 -19.98
CA GLY A 140 -0.30 4.61 -20.55
C GLY A 140 -0.36 4.54 -22.08
N LYS A 141 0.66 4.03 -22.78
CA LYS A 141 0.73 3.89 -24.24
C LYS A 141 0.74 2.41 -24.63
N ARG A 142 0.57 2.16 -25.94
CA ARG A 142 0.47 0.82 -26.54
C ARG A 142 1.71 -0.06 -26.26
N LEU A 143 2.91 0.53 -26.20
CA LEU A 143 4.14 -0.23 -25.96
C LEU A 143 4.10 -1.01 -24.63
N ILE A 144 3.69 -0.36 -23.53
CA ILE A 144 3.56 -1.03 -22.24
C ILE A 144 2.37 -2.01 -22.22
N GLU A 145 1.30 -1.70 -22.94
CA GLU A 145 0.18 -2.65 -23.11
C GLU A 145 0.67 -3.97 -23.73
N ASP A 146 1.47 -3.90 -24.79
CA ASP A 146 2.00 -5.09 -25.46
C ASP A 146 2.95 -5.89 -24.52
N THR A 147 3.77 -5.20 -23.73
CA THR A 147 4.63 -5.83 -22.71
C THR A 147 3.79 -6.56 -21.65
N ILE A 148 2.72 -5.96 -21.16
CA ILE A 148 1.83 -6.60 -20.20
C ILE A 148 1.13 -7.81 -20.83
N ILE A 149 0.69 -7.71 -22.07
CA ILE A 149 0.03 -8.83 -22.79
C ILE A 149 0.99 -10.00 -22.98
N GLU A 150 2.25 -9.75 -23.33
CA GLU A 150 3.27 -10.79 -23.43
C GLU A 150 3.44 -11.51 -22.08
N GLU A 151 3.53 -10.75 -20.99
CA GLU A 151 3.64 -11.33 -19.64
C GLU A 151 2.36 -12.07 -19.23
N CYS A 152 1.16 -11.59 -19.62
CA CYS A 152 -0.09 -12.32 -19.43
C CYS A 152 -0.04 -13.71 -20.11
N GLN A 153 0.52 -13.82 -21.32
CA GLN A 153 0.66 -15.09 -22.02
C GLN A 153 1.64 -16.04 -21.30
N HIS A 154 2.72 -15.52 -20.72
CA HIS A 154 3.61 -16.33 -19.87
C HIS A 154 2.91 -16.85 -18.63
N LEU A 155 2.13 -16.00 -17.96
CA LEU A 155 1.37 -16.37 -16.78
C LEU A 155 0.30 -17.43 -17.10
N VAL A 156 -0.44 -17.27 -18.22
CA VAL A 156 -1.43 -18.24 -18.70
C VAL A 156 -0.77 -19.60 -18.94
N ARG A 157 0.36 -19.66 -19.68
CA ARG A 157 1.09 -20.91 -19.89
C ARG A 157 1.56 -21.55 -18.58
N SER A 158 1.98 -20.74 -17.60
CA SER A 158 2.35 -21.25 -16.28
C SER A 158 1.16 -21.89 -15.57
N PHE A 159 -0.02 -21.28 -15.64
CA PHE A 159 -1.25 -21.84 -15.04
C PHE A 159 -1.70 -23.11 -15.74
N GLU A 160 -1.63 -23.16 -17.09
CA GLU A 160 -1.94 -24.35 -17.91
C GLU A 160 -1.04 -25.54 -17.54
N SER A 161 0.22 -25.31 -17.20
CA SER A 161 1.18 -26.36 -16.85
C SER A 161 0.75 -27.16 -15.62
N HIS A 162 -0.08 -26.61 -14.74
CA HIS A 162 -0.64 -27.32 -13.58
C HIS A 162 -1.78 -28.30 -13.94
N ARG A 163 -2.33 -28.24 -15.17
CA ARG A 163 -3.34 -29.18 -15.69
C ARG A 163 -4.54 -29.35 -14.73
N GLY A 164 -5.05 -28.26 -14.18
CA GLY A 164 -6.17 -28.26 -13.24
C GLY A 164 -5.86 -28.84 -11.83
N LYS A 165 -4.61 -29.16 -11.52
CA LYS A 165 -4.19 -29.53 -10.17
C LYS A 165 -4.11 -28.29 -9.27
N PRO A 166 -4.34 -28.43 -7.95
CA PRO A 166 -4.20 -27.33 -7.00
C PRO A 166 -2.74 -26.85 -6.92
N PHE A 167 -2.54 -25.53 -6.98
CA PHE A 167 -1.21 -24.90 -6.80
C PHE A 167 -1.33 -23.60 -6.02
N GLU A 168 -0.21 -23.14 -5.45
CA GLU A 168 -0.09 -21.88 -4.74
C GLU A 168 0.25 -20.75 -5.73
N VAL A 169 -0.46 -19.63 -5.67
CA VAL A 169 -0.45 -18.59 -6.71
C VAL A 169 0.50 -17.43 -6.42
N THR A 170 0.96 -17.28 -5.17
CA THR A 170 1.70 -16.08 -4.73
C THR A 170 2.98 -15.86 -5.53
N THR A 171 3.81 -16.91 -5.63
CA THR A 171 5.14 -16.78 -6.27
C THR A 171 5.04 -16.43 -7.74
N VAL A 172 4.20 -17.14 -8.49
CA VAL A 172 4.06 -16.89 -9.93
C VAL A 172 3.39 -15.55 -10.21
N MET A 173 2.43 -15.13 -9.39
CA MET A 173 1.78 -13.83 -9.54
C MET A 173 2.75 -12.68 -9.25
N ASN A 174 3.52 -12.79 -8.17
CA ASN A 174 4.54 -11.79 -7.84
C ASN A 174 5.60 -11.71 -8.95
N ALA A 175 6.05 -12.85 -9.50
CA ALA A 175 7.03 -12.89 -10.57
C ALA A 175 6.50 -12.28 -11.88
N SER A 176 5.23 -12.51 -12.23
CA SER A 176 4.65 -11.95 -13.45
C SER A 176 4.51 -10.43 -13.36
N VAL A 177 3.98 -9.91 -12.26
CA VAL A 177 3.86 -8.45 -12.06
C VAL A 177 5.24 -7.79 -11.99
N ALA A 178 6.19 -8.41 -11.28
CA ALA A 178 7.56 -7.91 -11.20
C ALA A 178 8.25 -7.84 -12.57
N ASN A 179 8.01 -8.82 -13.45
CA ASN A 179 8.56 -8.81 -14.81
C ASN A 179 8.06 -7.63 -15.64
N VAL A 180 6.82 -7.20 -15.48
CA VAL A 180 6.35 -5.96 -16.14
C VAL A 180 7.18 -4.77 -15.68
N ILE A 181 7.39 -4.62 -14.37
CA ILE A 181 8.19 -3.52 -13.83
C ILE A 181 9.65 -3.60 -14.31
N VAL A 182 10.25 -4.79 -14.27
CA VAL A 182 11.62 -5.01 -14.74
C VAL A 182 11.74 -4.72 -16.23
N SER A 183 10.77 -5.12 -17.03
CA SER A 183 10.75 -4.82 -18.47
C SER A 183 10.69 -3.33 -18.75
N VAL A 184 9.90 -2.59 -17.96
CA VAL A 184 9.79 -1.12 -18.07
C VAL A 184 11.07 -0.42 -17.63
N LEU A 185 11.69 -0.87 -16.53
CA LEU A 185 12.86 -0.20 -15.94
C LEU A 185 14.19 -0.62 -16.57
N LEU A 186 14.33 -1.91 -16.96
CA LEU A 186 15.60 -2.51 -17.35
C LEU A 186 15.57 -3.14 -18.76
N GLY A 187 14.41 -3.18 -19.41
CA GLY A 187 14.26 -3.81 -20.74
C GLY A 187 14.49 -5.33 -20.74
N LYS A 188 14.38 -5.98 -19.57
CA LYS A 188 14.66 -7.42 -19.38
C LYS A 188 13.46 -8.15 -18.81
N ARG A 189 13.45 -9.47 -18.96
CA ARG A 189 12.48 -10.38 -18.36
C ARG A 189 13.21 -11.56 -17.72
N PHE A 190 12.80 -11.98 -16.52
CA PHE A 190 13.33 -13.14 -15.83
C PHE A 190 12.41 -14.35 -15.98
N ALA A 191 12.98 -15.55 -16.01
CA ALA A 191 12.20 -16.78 -15.91
C ALA A 191 11.56 -16.89 -14.52
N TYR A 192 10.38 -17.50 -14.43
CA TYR A 192 9.69 -17.67 -13.13
C TYR A 192 10.43 -18.62 -12.16
N GLN A 193 11.43 -19.38 -12.67
CA GLN A 193 12.26 -20.28 -11.89
C GLN A 193 13.66 -19.69 -11.58
N ASP A 194 13.93 -18.46 -12.02
CA ASP A 194 15.21 -17.81 -11.74
C ASP A 194 15.38 -17.62 -10.23
N THR A 195 16.42 -18.24 -9.68
CA THR A 195 16.63 -18.31 -8.24
C THR A 195 16.97 -16.96 -7.60
N GLN A 196 17.71 -16.12 -8.31
CA GLN A 196 18.08 -14.79 -7.82
C GLN A 196 16.86 -13.88 -7.85
N PHE A 197 16.08 -13.91 -8.92
CA PHE A 197 14.83 -13.17 -9.03
C PHE A 197 13.82 -13.57 -7.96
N LEU A 198 13.62 -14.88 -7.75
CA LEU A 198 12.74 -15.39 -6.69
C LEU A 198 13.23 -14.98 -5.29
N ARG A 199 14.54 -15.00 -5.06
CA ARG A 199 15.11 -14.54 -3.78
C ARG A 199 14.82 -13.06 -3.54
N LEU A 200 14.97 -12.23 -4.57
CA LEU A 200 14.63 -10.80 -4.49
C LEU A 200 13.15 -10.59 -4.15
N LEU A 201 12.22 -11.29 -4.83
CA LEU A 201 10.79 -11.20 -4.56
C LEU A 201 10.43 -11.66 -3.14
N THR A 202 11.08 -12.72 -2.64
CA THR A 202 10.91 -13.19 -1.27
C THR A 202 11.32 -12.12 -0.27
N LEU A 203 12.50 -11.50 -0.47
CA LEU A 203 12.99 -10.42 0.42
C LEU A 203 12.06 -9.21 0.44
N ILE A 204 11.49 -8.83 -0.71
CA ILE A 204 10.50 -7.75 -0.76
C ILE A 204 9.27 -8.12 0.08
N GLY A 205 8.72 -9.31 -0.10
CA GLY A 205 7.55 -9.77 0.65
C GLY A 205 7.79 -9.84 2.16
N GLU A 206 8.97 -10.31 2.59
CA GLU A 206 9.40 -10.32 3.99
C GLU A 206 9.53 -8.91 4.56
N ASN A 207 10.15 -7.99 3.81
CA ASN A 207 10.30 -6.59 4.22
C ASN A 207 8.95 -5.88 4.37
N VAL A 208 8.03 -6.06 3.41
CA VAL A 208 6.67 -5.50 3.50
C VAL A 208 5.94 -6.01 4.74
N LYS A 209 6.11 -7.30 5.09
CA LYS A 209 5.53 -7.87 6.31
C LYS A 209 6.17 -7.30 7.57
N LEU A 210 7.49 -7.22 7.61
CA LEU A 210 8.22 -6.67 8.76
C LEU A 210 7.90 -5.21 9.01
N VAL A 211 7.93 -4.36 7.97
CA VAL A 211 7.63 -2.91 8.08
C VAL A 211 6.23 -2.65 8.61
N GLY A 212 5.25 -3.49 8.25
CA GLY A 212 3.88 -3.39 8.77
C GLY A 212 3.69 -4.01 10.15
N SER A 213 4.71 -4.62 10.73
CA SER A 213 4.57 -5.27 12.03
C SER A 213 4.49 -4.25 13.18
N PRO A 214 3.65 -4.49 14.20
CA PRO A 214 3.56 -3.64 15.38
C PRO A 214 4.90 -3.42 16.10
N ARG A 215 5.81 -4.39 16.02
CA ARG A 215 7.15 -4.28 16.60
C ARG A 215 7.96 -3.16 15.97
N ILE A 216 7.87 -2.95 14.66
CA ILE A 216 8.58 -1.85 13.99
C ILE A 216 7.90 -0.51 14.23
N ALA A 217 6.59 -0.46 14.30
CA ALA A 217 5.86 0.76 14.65
C ALA A 217 6.24 1.28 16.05
N VAL A 218 6.62 0.40 16.97
CA VAL A 218 6.92 0.71 18.38
C VAL A 218 8.40 0.92 18.68
N THR A 219 9.26 0.18 18.00
CA THR A 219 10.68 0.18 18.35
C THR A 219 11.46 1.04 17.36
N ASN A 220 12.21 2.03 17.89
CA ASN A 220 13.40 2.61 17.24
C ASN A 220 14.45 1.49 17.05
N CYS A 221 14.11 0.40 16.36
CA CYS A 221 14.85 -0.83 16.36
C CYS A 221 16.17 -0.71 15.61
N HIS A 222 17.19 -1.18 16.25
CA HIS A 222 18.47 -1.60 15.73
C HIS A 222 18.30 -2.74 14.71
N PHE A 223 17.76 -2.45 13.51
CA PHE A 223 17.79 -3.40 12.41
C PHE A 223 19.15 -3.34 11.72
N LYS A 224 20.07 -4.19 12.16
CA LYS A 224 21.39 -4.34 11.53
C LYS A 224 21.38 -5.21 10.26
N ASN A 225 20.26 -5.87 9.91
CA ASN A 225 20.25 -6.94 8.90
C ASN A 225 19.17 -6.82 7.83
N VAL A 226 18.73 -5.61 7.46
CA VAL A 226 17.92 -5.44 6.26
C VAL A 226 18.88 -5.13 5.10
N HIS A 227 19.50 -6.15 4.54
CA HIS A 227 20.20 -6.05 3.27
C HIS A 227 19.17 -5.93 2.14
N PHE A 228 18.83 -4.71 1.79
CA PHE A 228 18.16 -4.39 0.56
C PHE A 228 19.26 -4.15 -0.49
N LEU A 229 19.44 -5.12 -1.39
CA LEU A 229 20.33 -5.05 -2.55
C LEU A 229 21.78 -4.58 -2.23
N GLU A 230 22.66 -5.52 -1.98
CA GLU A 230 24.09 -5.22 -2.06
C GLU A 230 24.46 -4.82 -3.49
N HIS A 231 25.21 -3.77 -3.56
CA HIS A 231 25.58 -2.90 -4.68
C HIS A 231 26.20 -3.52 -5.95
N SER A 232 26.22 -4.83 -6.15
CA SER A 232 27.08 -5.41 -7.18
C SER A 232 26.50 -5.52 -8.59
N GLU A 233 25.17 -5.54 -8.76
CA GLU A 233 24.57 -5.78 -10.08
C GLU A 233 23.97 -4.55 -10.78
N TYR A 234 23.82 -3.42 -10.08
CA TYR A 234 23.23 -2.21 -10.64
C TYR A 234 24.23 -1.23 -11.25
N ARG A 235 25.54 -1.50 -11.18
CA ARG A 235 26.58 -0.60 -11.71
C ARG A 235 26.63 -0.49 -13.22
N ASP A 236 26.07 -1.46 -13.95
CA ASP A 236 26.15 -1.49 -15.42
C ASP A 236 25.07 -0.68 -16.15
N VAL A 237 24.13 -0.06 -15.43
CA VAL A 237 23.02 0.71 -16.04
C VAL A 237 23.28 2.20 -16.09
N THR A 238 24.37 2.69 -15.50
CA THR A 238 24.69 4.11 -15.42
C THR A 238 25.58 4.54 -16.58
N SER A 239 25.00 4.90 -17.73
CA SER A 239 25.64 5.85 -18.63
C SER A 239 25.65 7.24 -17.99
N PRO A 240 26.75 7.99 -18.01
CA PRO A 240 26.82 9.30 -17.39
C PRO A 240 25.90 10.27 -18.13
N LEU A 241 24.72 10.54 -17.53
CA LEU A 241 23.92 11.71 -17.91
C LEU A 241 24.69 12.95 -17.45
N GLY A 242 25.29 13.63 -18.41
CA GLY A 242 26.07 14.83 -18.20
C GLY A 242 25.30 15.90 -17.43
N THR A 243 26.01 16.63 -16.54
CA THR A 243 25.58 17.66 -15.61
C THR A 243 24.80 17.14 -14.40
N SER A 244 25.55 16.69 -13.42
CA SER A 244 25.08 16.30 -12.10
C SER A 244 24.52 17.50 -11.34
N THR A 245 23.20 17.66 -11.33
CA THR A 245 22.56 18.36 -10.22
C THR A 245 22.58 17.40 -9.01
N ALA A 246 22.65 17.91 -7.78
CA ALA A 246 22.73 17.10 -6.55
C ALA A 246 21.63 16.05 -6.37
N TYR A 247 20.57 16.08 -7.19
CA TYR A 247 19.45 15.14 -7.18
C TYR A 247 19.64 13.90 -8.07
N PHE A 248 20.54 13.93 -9.04
CA PHE A 248 20.77 12.88 -10.04
C PHE A 248 22.06 12.11 -9.77
N SER A 249 22.21 11.60 -8.54
CA SER A 249 23.32 10.69 -8.18
C SER A 249 22.93 9.23 -8.42
N ASP A 250 23.95 8.36 -8.52
CA ASP A 250 23.77 6.92 -8.67
C ASP A 250 22.97 6.32 -7.50
N GLU A 251 23.23 6.79 -6.27
CA GLU A 251 22.50 6.32 -5.10
C GLU A 251 21.02 6.72 -5.16
N ASN A 252 20.70 7.92 -5.68
CA ASN A 252 19.32 8.33 -5.83
C ASN A 252 18.63 7.55 -6.96
N LEU A 253 19.35 7.19 -8.03
CA LEU A 253 18.83 6.31 -9.08
C LEU A 253 18.55 4.91 -8.54
N VAL A 254 19.47 4.32 -7.78
CA VAL A 254 19.27 3.01 -7.12
C VAL A 254 18.08 3.04 -6.18
N ALA A 255 17.96 4.08 -5.35
CA ALA A 255 16.81 4.26 -4.47
C ALA A 255 15.49 4.39 -5.26
N LEU A 256 15.50 5.15 -6.36
CA LEU A 256 14.34 5.30 -7.24
C LEU A 256 13.91 3.97 -7.86
N VAL A 257 14.84 3.22 -8.46
CA VAL A 257 14.57 1.92 -9.08
C VAL A 257 14.03 0.93 -8.05
N SER A 258 14.65 0.88 -6.85
CA SER A 258 14.22 0.03 -5.74
C SER A 258 12.81 0.40 -5.27
N ASN A 259 12.50 1.70 -5.15
CA ASN A 259 11.17 2.18 -4.79
C ASN A 259 10.12 1.77 -5.81
N LEU A 260 10.39 1.98 -7.11
CA LEU A 260 9.46 1.64 -8.20
C LEU A 260 9.23 0.13 -8.29
N PHE A 261 10.30 -0.66 -8.16
CA PHE A 261 10.23 -2.12 -8.22
C PHE A 261 9.41 -2.69 -7.05
N ALA A 262 9.73 -2.31 -5.81
CA ALA A 262 9.02 -2.81 -4.63
C ALA A 262 7.54 -2.37 -4.62
N ALA A 263 7.27 -1.08 -4.89
CA ALA A 263 5.91 -0.55 -4.89
C ALA A 263 5.05 -1.13 -6.01
N GLY A 264 5.59 -1.28 -7.22
CA GLY A 264 4.86 -1.79 -8.38
C GLY A 264 4.56 -3.28 -8.27
N THR A 265 5.49 -4.07 -7.72
CA THR A 265 5.34 -5.53 -7.63
C THR A 265 4.29 -5.94 -6.61
N GLU A 266 4.49 -5.59 -5.34
CA GLU A 266 3.68 -6.13 -4.24
C GLU A 266 2.22 -5.69 -4.29
N THR A 267 1.96 -4.42 -4.63
CA THR A 267 0.61 -3.87 -4.60
C THR A 267 -0.28 -4.47 -5.69
N THR A 268 0.19 -4.52 -6.92
CA THR A 268 -0.57 -5.10 -8.04
C THR A 268 -0.74 -6.60 -7.89
N ALA A 269 0.32 -7.33 -7.52
CA ALA A 269 0.25 -8.77 -7.33
C ALA A 269 -0.72 -9.15 -6.20
N SER A 270 -0.71 -8.43 -5.07
CA SER A 270 -1.66 -8.64 -3.98
C SER A 270 -3.10 -8.37 -4.39
N THR A 271 -3.34 -7.31 -5.18
CA THR A 271 -4.68 -7.02 -5.70
C THR A 271 -5.17 -8.12 -6.63
N LEU A 272 -4.32 -8.64 -7.52
CA LEU A 272 -4.67 -9.75 -8.41
C LEU A 272 -4.94 -11.05 -7.62
N ARG A 273 -4.15 -11.34 -6.58
CA ARG A 273 -4.41 -12.49 -5.71
C ARG A 273 -5.74 -12.36 -4.98
N TRP A 274 -6.08 -11.17 -4.48
CA TRP A 274 -7.42 -10.90 -3.95
C TRP A 274 -8.50 -11.10 -5.00
N ALA A 275 -8.28 -10.64 -6.24
CA ALA A 275 -9.23 -10.83 -7.33
C ALA A 275 -9.52 -12.31 -7.58
N LEU A 276 -8.48 -13.16 -7.70
CA LEU A 276 -8.66 -14.60 -7.92
C LEU A 276 -9.36 -15.29 -6.74
N LEU A 277 -9.04 -14.91 -5.51
CA LEU A 277 -9.70 -15.44 -4.30
C LEU A 277 -11.19 -15.08 -4.27
N LEU A 278 -11.52 -13.82 -4.60
CA LEU A 278 -12.89 -13.34 -4.67
C LEU A 278 -13.67 -14.00 -5.83
N MET A 279 -13.04 -14.27 -6.98
CA MET A 279 -13.69 -14.98 -8.09
C MET A 279 -13.98 -16.45 -7.73
N MET A 280 -13.18 -17.08 -6.89
CA MET A 280 -13.54 -18.40 -6.34
C MET A 280 -14.66 -18.34 -5.31
N ARG A 281 -14.71 -17.26 -4.51
CA ARG A 281 -15.71 -17.05 -3.45
C ARG A 281 -17.08 -16.68 -4.01
N TYR A 282 -17.11 -15.96 -5.12
CA TYR A 282 -18.31 -15.44 -5.80
C TYR A 282 -18.32 -15.89 -7.26
N PRO A 283 -18.61 -17.18 -7.54
CA PRO A 283 -18.53 -17.73 -8.90
C PRO A 283 -19.53 -17.09 -9.88
N GLU A 284 -20.67 -16.60 -9.40
CA GLU A 284 -21.67 -15.87 -10.18
C GLU A 284 -21.10 -14.63 -10.85
N VAL A 285 -20.21 -13.90 -10.16
CA VAL A 285 -19.51 -12.73 -10.69
C VAL A 285 -18.58 -13.11 -11.84
N CYS A 286 -17.94 -14.28 -11.73
CA CYS A 286 -17.07 -14.83 -12.75
C CYS A 286 -17.82 -15.12 -14.06
N ASP A 287 -19.01 -15.67 -13.99
CA ASP A 287 -19.80 -16.04 -15.16
C ASP A 287 -20.22 -14.82 -15.99
N GLU A 288 -20.56 -13.72 -15.35
CA GLU A 288 -20.88 -12.48 -16.06
C GLU A 288 -19.68 -11.91 -16.84
N ILE A 289 -18.48 -11.94 -16.25
CA ILE A 289 -17.24 -11.45 -16.91
C ILE A 289 -17.01 -12.21 -18.21
N THR A 290 -17.16 -13.50 -18.22
CA THR A 290 -16.81 -14.37 -19.35
C THR A 290 -17.73 -14.27 -20.54
N LYS A 291 -18.97 -13.85 -20.35
CA LYS A 291 -19.94 -13.60 -21.45
C LYS A 291 -19.45 -12.52 -22.42
N VAL A 292 -18.62 -11.58 -21.98
CA VAL A 292 -18.22 -10.39 -22.74
C VAL A 292 -16.84 -10.52 -23.40
N VAL A 293 -15.89 -11.22 -22.76
CA VAL A 293 -14.48 -11.27 -23.22
C VAL A 293 -14.32 -11.95 -24.58
N GLY A 294 -15.15 -12.96 -24.89
CA GLY A 294 -15.03 -13.75 -26.13
C GLY A 294 -13.66 -14.41 -26.27
N SER A 295 -13.21 -14.65 -27.52
CA SER A 295 -11.93 -15.29 -27.85
C SER A 295 -10.80 -14.32 -28.20
N ALA A 296 -11.10 -13.03 -28.39
CA ALA A 296 -10.10 -12.02 -28.76
C ALA A 296 -9.12 -11.75 -27.62
N GLN A 297 -7.86 -11.44 -27.95
CA GLN A 297 -6.86 -11.01 -26.97
C GLN A 297 -7.37 -9.74 -26.25
N PRO A 298 -7.50 -9.74 -24.91
CA PRO A 298 -7.89 -8.54 -24.18
C PRO A 298 -6.94 -7.38 -24.42
N ARG A 299 -7.51 -6.19 -24.64
CA ARG A 299 -6.80 -4.93 -24.84
C ARG A 299 -7.45 -3.84 -23.99
N ILE A 300 -6.70 -2.81 -23.65
CA ILE A 300 -7.24 -1.66 -22.87
C ILE A 300 -8.42 -1.00 -23.59
N ALA A 301 -8.42 -0.98 -24.92
CA ALA A 301 -9.54 -0.47 -25.69
C ALA A 301 -10.85 -1.23 -25.46
N HIS A 302 -10.83 -2.49 -25.05
CA HIS A 302 -12.03 -3.27 -24.74
C HIS A 302 -12.66 -2.89 -23.41
N ARG A 303 -11.92 -2.21 -22.52
CA ARG A 303 -12.38 -1.87 -21.16
C ARG A 303 -13.71 -1.11 -21.16
N THR A 304 -13.91 -0.19 -22.09
CA THR A 304 -15.17 0.56 -22.20
C THR A 304 -16.36 -0.30 -22.63
N GLN A 305 -16.10 -1.47 -23.23
CA GLN A 305 -17.10 -2.45 -23.65
C GLN A 305 -17.39 -3.49 -22.54
N MET A 306 -16.66 -3.42 -21.42
CA MET A 306 -16.72 -4.37 -20.33
C MET A 306 -17.02 -3.69 -18.99
N PRO A 307 -18.15 -2.94 -18.87
CA PRO A 307 -18.46 -2.13 -17.69
C PRO A 307 -18.56 -2.98 -16.41
N TYR A 308 -19.07 -4.20 -16.49
CA TYR A 308 -19.18 -5.11 -15.36
C TYR A 308 -17.78 -5.58 -14.91
N THR A 309 -16.91 -5.99 -15.83
CA THR A 309 -15.53 -6.36 -15.52
C THR A 309 -14.77 -5.20 -14.86
N ASP A 310 -14.95 -3.99 -15.37
CA ASP A 310 -14.35 -2.79 -14.78
C ASP A 310 -14.89 -2.53 -13.36
N ALA A 311 -16.19 -2.71 -13.14
CA ALA A 311 -16.82 -2.64 -11.83
C ALA A 311 -16.25 -3.68 -10.85
N VAL A 312 -16.07 -4.92 -11.29
CA VAL A 312 -15.46 -5.99 -10.48
C VAL A 312 -14.03 -5.63 -10.07
N ILE A 313 -13.19 -5.15 -10.98
CA ILE A 313 -11.82 -4.75 -10.67
C ILE A 313 -11.78 -3.60 -9.64
N HIS A 314 -12.68 -2.62 -9.79
CA HIS A 314 -12.79 -1.52 -8.82
C HIS A 314 -13.28 -2.02 -7.46
N GLU A 315 -14.24 -2.91 -7.45
CA GLU A 315 -14.75 -3.48 -6.20
C GLU A 315 -13.73 -4.38 -5.50
N VAL A 316 -12.90 -5.13 -6.24
CA VAL A 316 -11.75 -5.84 -5.68
C VAL A 316 -10.82 -4.86 -4.96
N GLN A 317 -10.47 -3.75 -5.58
CA GLN A 317 -9.59 -2.76 -4.97
C GLN A 317 -10.23 -2.09 -3.74
N ARG A 318 -11.53 -1.79 -3.79
CA ARG A 318 -12.28 -1.23 -2.66
C ARG A 318 -12.32 -2.21 -1.48
N PHE A 319 -12.75 -3.45 -1.73
CA PHE A 319 -12.97 -4.48 -0.73
C PHE A 319 -11.67 -4.95 -0.10
N ALA A 320 -10.66 -5.27 -0.93
CA ALA A 320 -9.34 -5.71 -0.47
C ALA A 320 -8.59 -4.61 0.30
N ASN A 321 -8.76 -3.35 -0.10
CA ASN A 321 -8.18 -2.20 0.58
C ASN A 321 -6.73 -2.43 1.02
N ILE A 322 -5.86 -2.67 0.03
CA ILE A 322 -4.48 -3.15 0.26
C ILE A 322 -3.57 -2.19 1.05
N LEU A 323 -3.93 -0.91 1.14
CA LEU A 323 -3.22 0.12 1.92
C LEU A 323 -4.20 0.84 2.87
N PRO A 324 -4.67 0.19 3.94
CA PRO A 324 -5.75 0.69 4.78
C PRO A 324 -5.44 2.03 5.47
N THR A 325 -4.18 2.28 5.81
CA THR A 325 -3.71 3.49 6.50
C THR A 325 -3.00 4.48 5.58
N SER A 326 -2.99 4.21 4.25
CA SER A 326 -2.15 4.96 3.29
C SER A 326 -0.66 4.93 3.68
N LEU A 327 0.16 5.69 2.98
CA LEU A 327 1.52 5.97 3.41
C LEU A 327 1.50 7.16 4.38
N PRO A 328 2.20 7.12 5.51
CA PRO A 328 2.12 8.18 6.52
C PRO A 328 2.60 9.52 5.96
N HIS A 329 1.80 10.55 6.20
CA HIS A 329 2.08 11.94 5.86
C HIS A 329 2.69 12.68 7.06
N ALA A 330 3.16 13.90 6.83
CA ALA A 330 3.50 14.86 7.86
C ALA A 330 3.11 16.28 7.42
N THR A 331 2.87 17.15 8.39
CA THR A 331 2.61 18.56 8.10
C THR A 331 3.88 19.31 7.72
N THR A 332 3.82 20.10 6.64
CA THR A 332 4.93 20.95 6.16
C THR A 332 5.08 22.22 6.96
N THR A 333 3.98 22.72 7.53
CA THR A 333 3.87 23.95 8.33
C THR A 333 2.89 23.71 9.48
N ASP A 334 2.80 24.65 10.40
CA ASP A 334 1.68 24.72 11.34
C ASP A 334 0.40 24.94 10.56
N VAL A 335 -0.64 24.15 10.85
CA VAL A 335 -1.91 24.20 10.13
C VAL A 335 -3.10 24.23 11.08
N MET A 336 -4.05 25.13 10.78
CA MET A 336 -5.40 25.09 11.36
C MET A 336 -6.30 24.27 10.43
N PHE A 337 -6.68 23.06 10.84
CA PHE A 337 -7.53 22.18 10.06
C PHE A 337 -8.79 21.80 10.84
N LYS A 338 -9.95 22.18 10.31
CA LYS A 338 -11.26 21.93 10.93
C LYS A 338 -11.29 22.27 12.43
N ASN A 339 -10.81 23.48 12.78
CA ASN A 339 -10.71 24.01 14.14
C ASN A 339 -9.66 23.35 15.06
N TYR A 340 -8.81 22.48 14.53
CA TYR A 340 -7.69 21.92 15.27
C TYR A 340 -6.37 22.51 14.80
N TYR A 341 -5.52 22.85 15.76
CA TYR A 341 -4.15 23.25 15.50
C TYR A 341 -3.25 22.03 15.44
N ILE A 342 -2.59 21.83 14.29
CA ILE A 342 -1.66 20.73 14.05
C ILE A 342 -0.29 21.33 13.74
N PRO A 343 0.71 21.16 14.64
CA PRO A 343 2.05 21.70 14.45
C PRO A 343 2.76 21.11 13.24
N LYS A 344 3.70 21.87 12.68
CA LYS A 344 4.65 21.39 11.66
C LYS A 344 5.34 20.10 12.10
N GLY A 345 5.54 19.18 11.17
CA GLY A 345 6.20 17.89 11.41
C GLY A 345 5.35 16.86 12.15
N THR A 346 4.07 17.18 12.42
CA THR A 346 3.14 16.19 12.99
C THR A 346 2.88 15.08 11.98
N GLU A 347 3.05 13.83 12.40
CA GLU A 347 2.69 12.68 11.59
C GLU A 347 1.19 12.59 11.42
N VAL A 348 0.75 12.31 10.19
CA VAL A 348 -0.65 12.24 9.82
C VAL A 348 -0.92 10.93 9.08
N ILE A 349 -1.85 10.15 9.58
CA ILE A 349 -2.38 8.95 8.94
C ILE A 349 -3.71 9.30 8.30
N THR A 350 -3.81 9.11 6.98
CA THR A 350 -5.08 9.19 6.25
C THR A 350 -5.67 7.79 6.13
N LEU A 351 -6.75 7.55 6.87
CA LEU A 351 -7.32 6.21 7.01
C LEU A 351 -8.19 5.87 5.81
N LEU A 352 -7.60 5.28 4.75
CA LEU A 352 -8.32 4.92 3.52
C LEU A 352 -9.42 3.88 3.76
N THR A 353 -9.24 3.00 4.75
CA THR A 353 -10.32 2.08 5.17
C THR A 353 -11.60 2.81 5.51
N SER A 354 -11.50 3.93 6.22
CA SER A 354 -12.67 4.73 6.60
C SER A 354 -13.38 5.37 5.42
N VAL A 355 -12.69 5.55 4.31
CA VAL A 355 -13.24 6.09 3.07
C VAL A 355 -13.84 4.99 2.20
N LEU A 356 -13.08 3.90 2.00
CA LEU A 356 -13.49 2.77 1.17
C LEU A 356 -14.58 1.91 1.81
N ARG A 357 -14.87 2.13 3.10
CA ARG A 357 -15.96 1.50 3.87
C ARG A 357 -16.91 2.52 4.51
N ASP A 358 -16.92 3.75 4.05
CA ASP A 358 -17.82 4.79 4.52
C ASP A 358 -19.28 4.47 4.15
N GLN A 359 -20.13 4.26 5.14
CA GLN A 359 -21.54 3.95 4.93
C GLN A 359 -22.31 5.07 4.25
N THR A 360 -21.81 6.30 4.28
CA THR A 360 -22.41 7.44 3.55
C THR A 360 -22.09 7.41 2.05
N GLN A 361 -21.06 6.64 1.64
CA GLN A 361 -20.59 6.54 0.26
C GLN A 361 -20.91 5.18 -0.38
N TRP A 362 -21.00 4.11 0.45
CA TRP A 362 -21.14 2.73 0.01
C TRP A 362 -22.32 2.09 0.72
N GLU A 363 -23.30 1.60 -0.03
CA GLU A 363 -24.54 1.05 0.51
C GLU A 363 -24.31 -0.17 1.44
N LYS A 364 -23.42 -1.07 1.04
CA LYS A 364 -23.05 -2.27 1.79
C LYS A 364 -21.52 -2.39 1.90
N PRO A 365 -20.88 -1.52 2.69
CA PRO A 365 -19.42 -1.34 2.63
C PRO A 365 -18.62 -2.60 2.98
N ASP A 366 -19.17 -3.51 3.78
CA ASP A 366 -18.49 -4.72 4.23
C ASP A 366 -18.75 -5.95 3.33
N THR A 367 -19.53 -5.79 2.28
CA THR A 367 -19.79 -6.84 1.28
C THR A 367 -19.04 -6.56 -0.01
N PHE A 368 -18.62 -7.64 -0.69
CA PHE A 368 -18.12 -7.55 -2.06
C PHE A 368 -19.32 -7.41 -3.00
N ASN A 369 -19.48 -6.24 -3.60
CA ASN A 369 -20.63 -5.93 -4.44
C ASN A 369 -20.22 -5.05 -5.62
N PRO A 370 -19.98 -5.61 -6.82
CA PRO A 370 -19.64 -4.84 -8.02
C PRO A 370 -20.67 -3.78 -8.44
N GLU A 371 -21.94 -3.93 -8.01
CA GLU A 371 -23.01 -2.97 -8.29
C GLU A 371 -22.73 -1.57 -7.73
N HIS A 372 -21.81 -1.45 -6.76
CA HIS A 372 -21.33 -0.14 -6.30
C HIS A 372 -20.82 0.75 -7.44
N PHE A 373 -20.33 0.17 -8.51
CA PHE A 373 -19.74 0.84 -9.66
C PHE A 373 -20.58 0.76 -10.95
N LEU A 374 -21.84 0.36 -10.82
CA LEU A 374 -22.77 0.28 -11.95
C LEU A 374 -23.98 1.19 -11.77
N SER A 375 -24.42 1.78 -12.86
CA SER A 375 -25.71 2.46 -12.91
C SER A 375 -26.84 1.43 -13.04
N SER A 376 -28.09 1.89 -12.83
CA SER A 376 -29.28 1.07 -13.08
C SER A 376 -29.39 0.53 -14.52
N THR A 377 -28.64 1.13 -15.47
CA THR A 377 -28.58 0.70 -16.88
C THR A 377 -27.34 -0.18 -17.18
N GLY A 378 -26.60 -0.62 -16.15
CA GLY A 378 -25.40 -1.45 -16.28
C GLY A 378 -24.15 -0.73 -16.80
N LYS A 379 -24.15 0.60 -16.88
CA LYS A 379 -22.97 1.38 -17.27
C LYS A 379 -22.07 1.61 -16.07
N PHE A 380 -20.75 1.58 -16.30
CA PHE A 380 -19.78 1.89 -15.27
C PHE A 380 -19.91 3.36 -14.79
N ILE A 381 -19.93 3.54 -13.46
CA ILE A 381 -19.93 4.85 -12.81
C ILE A 381 -18.71 5.03 -11.91
N LYS A 382 -18.02 6.13 -12.09
CA LYS A 382 -16.91 6.50 -11.21
C LYS A 382 -17.46 7.06 -9.90
N LYS A 383 -16.97 6.53 -8.78
CA LYS A 383 -17.24 7.04 -7.44
C LYS A 383 -16.09 7.93 -6.97
N GLU A 384 -16.38 9.14 -6.48
CA GLU A 384 -15.34 10.04 -5.96
C GLU A 384 -14.66 9.50 -4.69
N ALA A 385 -15.42 8.79 -3.86
CA ALA A 385 -14.89 8.12 -2.67
C ALA A 385 -14.00 6.90 -2.99
N PHE A 386 -13.89 6.51 -4.27
CA PHE A 386 -12.97 5.46 -4.69
C PHE A 386 -11.56 6.02 -4.85
N MET A 387 -10.76 5.93 -3.78
CA MET A 387 -9.40 6.46 -3.74
C MET A 387 -8.33 5.45 -3.26
N PRO A 388 -8.26 4.24 -3.81
CA PRO A 388 -7.27 3.24 -3.39
C PRO A 388 -5.83 3.67 -3.71
N PHE A 389 -5.64 4.65 -4.59
CA PHE A 389 -4.36 5.23 -4.97
C PHE A 389 -4.03 6.52 -4.21
N SER A 390 -4.81 6.87 -3.17
CA SER A 390 -4.77 8.14 -2.46
C SER A 390 -5.09 9.34 -3.37
N LEU A 391 -4.94 10.55 -2.88
CA LEU A 391 -5.21 11.81 -3.59
C LEU A 391 -4.08 12.82 -3.34
N GLY A 392 -4.14 13.93 -4.06
CA GLY A 392 -3.27 15.09 -3.85
C GLY A 392 -1.85 14.92 -4.40
N PRO A 393 -0.89 15.73 -3.94
CA PRO A 393 0.47 15.76 -4.48
C PRO A 393 1.21 14.42 -4.38
N ARG A 394 0.91 13.65 -3.32
CA ARG A 394 1.53 12.35 -3.02
C ARG A 394 0.72 11.14 -3.52
N MET A 395 -0.28 11.34 -4.37
CA MET A 395 -1.02 10.24 -4.98
C MET A 395 -0.10 9.27 -5.70
N CYS A 396 -0.53 8.03 -5.87
CA CYS A 396 0.28 6.97 -6.49
C CYS A 396 0.83 7.38 -7.87
N ALA A 397 2.13 7.25 -8.05
CA ALA A 397 2.80 7.54 -9.32
C ALA A 397 2.51 6.47 -10.39
N GLY A 398 2.25 5.22 -9.94
CA GLY A 398 2.00 4.06 -10.80
C GLY A 398 0.52 3.79 -11.10
N GLU A 399 -0.42 4.66 -10.73
CA GLU A 399 -1.86 4.40 -10.88
C GLU A 399 -2.25 3.98 -12.30
N SER A 400 -1.73 4.68 -13.33
CA SER A 400 -2.05 4.35 -14.72
C SER A 400 -1.54 2.97 -15.12
N LEU A 401 -0.33 2.60 -14.70
CA LEU A 401 0.25 1.28 -14.97
C LEU A 401 -0.53 0.19 -14.24
N ALA A 402 -0.77 0.37 -12.96
CA ALA A 402 -1.53 -0.59 -12.15
C ALA A 402 -2.93 -0.86 -12.72
N LYS A 403 -3.63 0.18 -13.18
CA LYS A 403 -4.94 0.02 -13.85
C LYS A 403 -4.87 -0.79 -15.14
N MET A 404 -3.80 -0.63 -15.93
CA MET A 404 -3.57 -1.45 -17.13
C MET A 404 -3.26 -2.90 -16.76
N GLU A 405 -2.35 -3.10 -15.82
CA GLU A 405 -1.97 -4.44 -15.34
C GLU A 405 -3.18 -5.20 -14.78
N LEU A 406 -3.92 -4.58 -13.85
CA LEU A 406 -5.08 -5.19 -13.24
C LEU A 406 -6.12 -5.59 -14.29
N PHE A 407 -6.39 -4.73 -15.26
CA PHE A 407 -7.36 -5.05 -16.31
C PHE A 407 -6.86 -6.18 -17.21
N LEU A 408 -5.65 -6.11 -17.74
CA LEU A 408 -5.14 -7.07 -18.71
C LEU A 408 -4.86 -8.45 -18.09
N PHE A 409 -4.22 -8.51 -16.92
CA PHE A 409 -4.00 -9.77 -16.21
C PHE A 409 -5.32 -10.43 -15.81
N PHE A 410 -6.20 -9.67 -15.18
CA PHE A 410 -7.48 -10.19 -14.73
C PHE A 410 -8.32 -10.73 -15.89
N THR A 411 -8.52 -9.94 -16.95
CA THR A 411 -9.33 -10.37 -18.10
C THR A 411 -8.70 -11.53 -18.86
N SER A 412 -7.37 -11.55 -19.04
CA SER A 412 -6.67 -12.66 -19.71
C SER A 412 -6.82 -13.97 -18.93
N LEU A 413 -6.72 -13.93 -17.61
CA LEU A 413 -6.91 -15.11 -16.77
C LEU A 413 -8.36 -15.56 -16.76
N MET A 414 -9.32 -14.65 -16.62
CA MET A 414 -10.74 -14.96 -16.61
C MET A 414 -11.25 -15.49 -17.95
N GLN A 415 -10.64 -15.06 -19.06
CA GLN A 415 -10.93 -15.57 -20.39
C GLN A 415 -10.56 -17.05 -20.54
N LYS A 416 -9.44 -17.47 -19.95
CA LYS A 416 -8.88 -18.80 -20.13
C LYS A 416 -9.31 -19.81 -19.10
N PHE A 417 -9.57 -19.38 -17.87
CA PHE A 417 -9.76 -20.29 -16.75
C PHE A 417 -11.06 -20.04 -16.00
N ILE A 418 -11.58 -21.13 -15.45
CA ILE A 418 -12.51 -21.14 -14.31
C ILE A 418 -11.66 -21.41 -13.07
N PHE A 419 -11.69 -20.50 -12.10
CA PHE A 419 -10.97 -20.67 -10.85
C PHE A 419 -11.84 -21.38 -9.82
N GLN A 420 -11.28 -22.42 -9.20
CA GLN A 420 -11.96 -23.26 -8.23
C GLN A 420 -11.09 -23.50 -7.00
N PRO A 421 -11.69 -23.66 -5.81
CA PRO A 421 -10.97 -24.14 -4.64
C PRO A 421 -10.38 -25.55 -4.88
N PRO A 422 -9.42 -25.99 -4.05
CA PRO A 422 -8.97 -27.37 -4.03
C PRO A 422 -10.13 -28.35 -3.81
N PRO A 423 -10.02 -29.61 -4.27
CA PRO A 423 -11.03 -30.63 -4.01
C PRO A 423 -11.33 -30.76 -2.51
N GLY A 424 -12.60 -30.84 -2.15
CA GLY A 424 -13.06 -30.93 -0.76
C GLY A 424 -13.18 -29.60 -0.01
N VAL A 425 -12.81 -28.48 -0.63
CA VAL A 425 -12.99 -27.14 -0.05
C VAL A 425 -14.17 -26.46 -0.72
N SER A 426 -15.16 -26.04 0.07
CA SER A 426 -16.26 -25.22 -0.42
C SER A 426 -15.80 -23.80 -0.73
N HIS A 427 -16.39 -23.17 -1.75
CA HIS A 427 -16.17 -21.74 -2.01
C HIS A 427 -16.62 -20.87 -0.81
N LEU A 428 -17.55 -21.35 0.00
CA LEU A 428 -18.01 -20.66 1.21
C LEU A 428 -17.00 -20.73 2.36
N ASP A 429 -16.10 -21.70 2.35
CA ASP A 429 -15.07 -21.89 3.40
C ASP A 429 -13.75 -21.18 3.08
N LEU A 430 -13.69 -20.46 1.95
CA LEU A 430 -12.49 -19.68 1.61
C LEU A 430 -12.27 -18.55 2.62
N ASP A 431 -11.07 -18.50 3.19
CA ASP A 431 -10.68 -17.50 4.17
C ASP A 431 -10.40 -16.15 3.50
N LEU A 432 -11.20 -15.15 3.80
CA LEU A 432 -11.04 -13.76 3.37
C LEU A 432 -10.35 -12.89 4.42
N THR A 433 -9.80 -13.50 5.48
CA THR A 433 -9.04 -12.75 6.49
C THR A 433 -7.74 -12.22 5.87
N PRO A 434 -7.44 -10.93 6.02
CA PRO A 434 -6.22 -10.37 5.48
C PRO A 434 -4.97 -10.78 6.29
N ASP A 435 -3.88 -11.12 5.61
CA ASP A 435 -2.53 -11.14 6.20
C ASP A 435 -2.04 -9.69 6.29
N ILE A 436 -1.92 -9.18 7.51
CA ILE A 436 -1.62 -7.77 7.78
C ILE A 436 -0.11 -7.55 7.79
N GLY A 437 0.34 -6.65 6.92
CA GLY A 437 1.67 -6.11 6.86
C GLY A 437 1.61 -4.60 6.60
N PHE A 438 2.57 -4.08 5.90
CA PHE A 438 2.50 -2.72 5.34
C PHE A 438 1.38 -2.61 4.29
N THR A 439 1.17 -3.72 3.55
CA THR A 439 -0.01 -3.97 2.71
C THR A 439 -0.86 -5.08 3.33
N THR A 440 -2.17 -5.05 3.08
CA THR A 440 -3.08 -6.16 3.40
C THR A 440 -3.15 -7.13 2.24
N ARG A 441 -2.67 -8.35 2.46
CA ARG A 441 -2.62 -9.42 1.46
C ARG A 441 -3.66 -10.49 1.78
N PRO A 442 -4.11 -11.29 0.80
CA PRO A 442 -4.84 -12.51 1.15
C PRO A 442 -3.87 -13.48 1.86
N MET A 443 -4.38 -14.25 2.82
CA MET A 443 -3.63 -15.38 3.36
C MET A 443 -3.21 -16.31 2.22
N PRO A 444 -2.07 -17.01 2.31
CA PRO A 444 -1.66 -17.99 1.30
C PRO A 444 -2.77 -19.02 1.05
N TYR A 445 -3.13 -19.20 -0.21
CA TYR A 445 -4.17 -20.16 -0.61
C TYR A 445 -3.75 -20.94 -1.86
N LYS A 446 -4.38 -22.08 -2.08
CA LYS A 446 -4.27 -22.84 -3.32
C LYS A 446 -5.53 -22.67 -4.15
N LEU A 447 -5.35 -22.69 -5.47
CA LEU A 447 -6.46 -22.70 -6.43
C LEU A 447 -6.24 -23.75 -7.50
N ARG A 448 -7.31 -24.09 -8.19
CA ARG A 448 -7.31 -24.85 -9.44
C ARG A 448 -7.68 -23.90 -10.58
N ALA A 449 -6.87 -23.88 -11.62
CA ALA A 449 -7.18 -23.19 -12.88
C ALA A 449 -7.66 -24.24 -13.89
N VAL A 450 -8.96 -24.29 -14.13
CA VAL A 450 -9.59 -25.24 -15.07
C VAL A 450 -9.83 -24.48 -16.36
N LEU A 451 -9.34 -25.03 -17.48
CA LEU A 451 -9.55 -24.41 -18.80
C LEU A 451 -11.05 -24.29 -19.09
N ARG A 452 -11.44 -23.17 -19.65
CA ARG A 452 -12.79 -23.00 -20.19
C ARG A 452 -12.92 -23.83 -21.47
N ALA A 453 -14.08 -24.46 -21.65
CA ALA A 453 -14.42 -25.22 -22.86
C ALA A 453 -14.58 -24.29 -24.07
#